data_a21c1708ac3274fc367c99b7eabdd2a5
#
_entry.id   a21c1708ac3274fc367c99b7eabdd2a5
#
_cell.length_a   1.000
_cell.length_b   1.000
_cell.length_c   1.000
_cell.angle_alpha   90.00
_cell.angle_beta   90.00
_cell.angle_gamma   90.00
#
_symmetry.space_group_name_H-M   'P 1'
#
loop_
_entity.id
_entity.type
_entity.pdbx_description
1 polymer ?
#
loop_
_entity_poly.entity_id
_entity_poly.type
_entity_poly.pdbx_seq_one_letter_code
_entity_poly.pdbx_strand_id
1 'polypeptide(L)'
;MRRLLYLIDIAVIGLVYFALDAATNAITFSRDFRVDIIVSTLVKCVFFMFIGLWLRLRGDSVAAIGLKNPRNWLRSILVGVTVSAMVFMAVYLLERGGFRRDLSAFAPFKGNLELTLYQLGSVIIGAGFGEEYLFRGFLFQRLALLLGGSKLGWGIACVIQAALFGLAHAYQNPLGMLLTGSIGLTMGLVFLATGRNLWVPIIAHTLYDTARIVAFYLYGPPPW
;
A
#
# COMPACT_ATOMS: atom_id res chain seq x y z
N MET A 1 26.09 -0.11 -15.87
CA MET A 1 25.92 -1.41 -15.19
C MET A 1 24.92 -1.35 -14.02
N ARG A 2 25.08 -0.49 -13.00
CA ARG A 2 24.16 -0.43 -11.82
C ARG A 2 22.68 -0.12 -12.18
N ARG A 3 22.41 0.79 -13.14
CA ARG A 3 21.03 1.11 -13.56
C ARG A 3 20.29 -0.07 -14.16
N LEU A 4 20.97 -0.88 -14.97
CA LEU A 4 20.39 -2.11 -15.53
C LEU A 4 19.95 -3.08 -14.41
N LEU A 5 20.72 -3.17 -13.34
CA LEU A 5 20.40 -4.01 -12.19
C LEU A 5 19.10 -3.55 -11.50
N TYR A 6 18.86 -2.24 -11.36
CA TYR A 6 17.61 -1.72 -10.80
C TYR A 6 16.41 -1.99 -11.70
N LEU A 7 16.59 -1.94 -13.02
CA LEU A 7 15.55 -2.33 -13.97
C LEU A 7 15.21 -3.82 -13.86
N ILE A 8 16.23 -4.68 -13.74
CA ILE A 8 16.06 -6.12 -13.50
C ILE A 8 15.31 -6.35 -12.17
N ASP A 9 15.69 -5.65 -11.11
CA ASP A 9 15.02 -5.75 -9.81
C ASP A 9 13.52 -5.45 -9.96
N ILE A 10 13.16 -4.35 -10.61
CA ILE A 10 11.76 -3.95 -10.84
C ILE A 10 11.03 -5.01 -11.69
N ALA A 11 11.66 -5.49 -12.77
CA ALA A 11 11.07 -6.48 -13.67
C ALA A 11 10.81 -7.82 -12.96
N VAL A 12 11.78 -8.33 -12.19
CA VAL A 12 11.64 -9.60 -11.47
C VAL A 12 10.54 -9.50 -10.40
N ILE A 13 10.55 -8.45 -9.58
CA ILE A 13 9.53 -8.28 -8.54
C ILE A 13 8.15 -8.06 -9.17
N GLY A 14 8.05 -7.29 -10.26
CA GLY A 14 6.81 -7.12 -11.01
C GLY A 14 6.28 -8.44 -11.57
N LEU A 15 7.12 -9.24 -12.23
CA LEU A 15 6.73 -10.55 -12.77
C LEU A 15 6.23 -11.50 -11.69
N VAL A 16 6.94 -11.58 -10.55
CA VAL A 16 6.53 -12.42 -9.42
C VAL A 16 5.20 -11.92 -8.82
N TYR A 17 5.02 -10.60 -8.69
CA TYR A 17 3.75 -10.02 -8.24
C TYR A 17 2.59 -10.46 -9.13
N PHE A 18 2.70 -10.24 -10.44
CA PHE A 18 1.65 -10.62 -11.40
C PHE A 18 1.39 -12.12 -11.46
N ALA A 19 2.44 -12.95 -11.35
CA ALA A 19 2.28 -14.40 -11.33
C ALA A 19 1.54 -14.87 -10.06
N LEU A 20 1.86 -14.30 -8.90
CA LEU A 20 1.19 -14.61 -7.64
C LEU A 20 -0.25 -14.09 -7.62
N ASP A 21 -0.51 -12.89 -8.16
CA ASP A 21 -1.85 -12.34 -8.29
C ASP A 21 -2.73 -13.21 -9.19
N ALA A 22 -2.22 -13.60 -10.36
CA ALA A 22 -2.91 -14.51 -11.27
C ALA A 22 -3.18 -15.88 -10.64
N ALA A 23 -2.20 -16.44 -9.90
CA ALA A 23 -2.37 -17.70 -9.18
C ALA A 23 -3.41 -17.57 -8.07
N THR A 24 -3.40 -16.46 -7.32
CA THR A 24 -4.40 -16.18 -6.28
C THR A 24 -5.79 -16.12 -6.87
N ASN A 25 -5.97 -15.34 -7.95
CA ASN A 25 -7.25 -15.22 -8.65
C ASN A 25 -7.76 -16.58 -9.20
N ALA A 26 -6.85 -17.47 -9.61
CA ALA A 26 -7.22 -18.82 -10.06
C ALA A 26 -7.65 -19.76 -8.92
N ILE A 27 -7.12 -19.55 -7.70
CA ILE A 27 -7.40 -20.36 -6.51
C ILE A 27 -8.62 -19.84 -5.75
N THR A 28 -8.79 -18.52 -5.64
CA THR A 28 -9.86 -17.85 -4.91
C THR A 28 -11.17 -17.81 -5.72
N PHE A 29 -11.60 -18.99 -6.19
CA PHE A 29 -12.97 -19.19 -6.69
C PHE A 29 -13.91 -19.65 -5.56
N SER A 30 -13.48 -19.46 -4.32
CA SER A 30 -14.26 -19.81 -3.15
C SER A 30 -15.45 -18.84 -3.03
N ARG A 31 -16.62 -19.40 -2.67
CA ARG A 31 -17.79 -18.59 -2.29
C ARG A 31 -17.67 -18.05 -0.87
N ASP A 32 -16.56 -18.33 -0.19
CA ASP A 32 -16.31 -17.90 1.18
C ASP A 32 -15.27 -16.78 1.21
N PHE A 33 -15.72 -15.56 1.41
CA PHE A 33 -14.89 -14.35 1.52
C PHE A 33 -13.77 -14.45 2.56
N ARG A 34 -13.95 -15.26 3.61
CA ARG A 34 -12.92 -15.46 4.65
C ARG A 34 -11.72 -16.20 4.09
N VAL A 35 -12.00 -17.27 3.32
CA VAL A 35 -10.93 -18.04 2.66
C VAL A 35 -10.16 -17.15 1.69
N ASP A 36 -10.86 -16.35 0.92
CA ASP A 36 -10.23 -15.42 -0.05
C ASP A 36 -9.33 -14.40 0.65
N ILE A 37 -9.78 -13.82 1.77
CA ILE A 37 -8.96 -12.90 2.58
C ILE A 37 -7.71 -13.60 3.15
N ILE A 38 -7.88 -14.79 3.70
CA ILE A 38 -6.76 -15.56 4.29
C ILE A 38 -5.74 -15.92 3.21
N VAL A 39 -6.19 -16.52 2.10
CA VAL A 39 -5.31 -16.95 1.00
C VAL A 39 -4.57 -15.75 0.41
N SER A 40 -5.26 -14.66 0.09
CA SER A 40 -4.64 -13.46 -0.44
C SER A 40 -3.61 -12.85 0.53
N THR A 41 -3.90 -12.87 1.83
CA THR A 41 -2.96 -12.37 2.85
C THR A 41 -1.73 -13.26 2.95
N LEU A 42 -1.88 -14.57 2.93
CA LEU A 42 -0.75 -15.52 2.95
C LEU A 42 0.13 -15.38 1.71
N VAL A 43 -0.47 -15.25 0.52
CA VAL A 43 0.27 -15.01 -0.73
C VAL A 43 1.05 -13.70 -0.66
N LYS A 44 0.45 -12.64 -0.14
CA LYS A 44 1.17 -11.38 0.11
C LYS A 44 2.35 -11.56 1.06
N CYS A 45 2.19 -12.31 2.17
CA CYS A 45 3.30 -12.61 3.08
C CYS A 45 4.45 -13.33 2.37
N VAL A 46 4.15 -14.34 1.55
CA VAL A 46 5.17 -15.05 0.75
C VAL A 46 5.87 -14.08 -0.20
N PHE A 47 5.13 -13.21 -0.85
CA PHE A 47 5.70 -12.19 -1.74
C PHE A 47 6.62 -11.20 -0.99
N PHE A 48 6.25 -10.74 0.19
CA PHE A 48 7.11 -9.85 0.99
C PHE A 48 8.38 -10.54 1.49
N MET A 49 8.29 -11.82 1.85
CA MET A 49 9.46 -12.63 2.16
C MET A 49 10.37 -12.78 0.93
N PHE A 50 9.79 -12.98 -0.26
CA PHE A 50 10.54 -13.03 -1.51
C PHE A 50 11.28 -11.71 -1.78
N ILE A 51 10.64 -10.54 -1.61
CA ILE A 51 11.33 -9.24 -1.73
C ILE A 51 12.52 -9.16 -0.76
N GLY A 52 12.34 -9.57 0.50
CA GLY A 52 13.41 -9.59 1.49
C GLY A 52 14.57 -10.50 1.12
N LEU A 53 14.29 -11.69 0.59
CA LEU A 53 15.30 -12.63 0.07
C LEU A 53 16.00 -12.03 -1.16
N TRP A 54 15.24 -11.46 -2.10
CA TRP A 54 15.80 -10.81 -3.30
C TRP A 54 16.78 -9.70 -2.94
N LEU A 55 16.41 -8.82 -1.99
CA LEU A 55 17.30 -7.78 -1.48
C LEU A 55 18.61 -8.37 -0.94
N ARG A 56 18.53 -9.43 -0.13
CA ARG A 56 19.72 -10.12 0.38
C ARG A 56 20.61 -10.68 -0.73
N LEU A 57 20.03 -11.33 -1.73
CA LEU A 57 20.75 -11.86 -2.90
C LEU A 57 21.43 -10.75 -3.70
N ARG A 58 20.86 -9.53 -3.68
CA ARG A 58 21.43 -8.33 -4.30
C ARG A 58 22.45 -7.60 -3.43
N GLY A 59 22.74 -8.09 -2.23
CA GLY A 59 23.64 -7.46 -1.27
C GLY A 59 23.02 -6.25 -0.53
N ASP A 60 21.71 -6.08 -0.62
CA ASP A 60 20.95 -5.02 0.06
C ASP A 60 20.30 -5.56 1.34
N SER A 61 19.87 -4.64 2.21
CA SER A 61 19.10 -4.97 3.41
C SER A 61 17.72 -4.32 3.37
N VAL A 62 16.79 -4.83 4.16
CA VAL A 62 15.48 -4.19 4.34
C VAL A 62 15.59 -2.77 4.93
N ALA A 63 16.66 -2.50 5.69
CA ALA A 63 16.94 -1.15 6.18
C ALA A 63 17.31 -0.19 5.04
N ALA A 64 17.95 -0.68 3.96
CA ALA A 64 18.28 0.12 2.80
C ALA A 64 17.04 0.65 2.07
N ILE A 65 15.94 -0.11 2.09
CA ILE A 65 14.66 0.31 1.52
C ILE A 65 13.76 1.07 2.51
N GLY A 66 14.28 1.44 3.68
CA GLY A 66 13.59 2.30 4.65
C GLY A 66 12.95 1.57 5.82
N LEU A 67 12.96 0.24 5.87
CA LEU A 67 12.50 -0.52 7.03
C LEU A 67 13.59 -0.57 8.10
N LYS A 68 13.75 0.54 8.79
CA LYS A 68 14.76 0.78 9.84
C LYS A 68 14.12 1.46 11.04
N ASN A 69 14.66 1.23 12.23
CA ASN A 69 14.15 1.86 13.44
C ASN A 69 14.12 3.40 13.29
N PRO A 70 13.00 4.06 13.59
CA PRO A 70 12.94 5.50 13.58
C PRO A 70 13.79 6.08 14.71
N ARG A 71 14.34 7.27 14.50
CA ARG A 71 15.12 7.99 15.53
C ARG A 71 14.28 8.32 16.76
N ASN A 72 12.99 8.54 16.58
CA ASN A 72 12.04 8.84 17.64
C ASN A 72 10.69 8.21 17.29
N TRP A 73 10.31 7.16 18.03
CA TRP A 73 9.07 6.43 17.82
C TRP A 73 7.83 7.28 18.10
N LEU A 74 7.83 8.06 19.18
CA LEU A 74 6.69 8.92 19.51
C LEU A 74 6.41 9.92 18.38
N ARG A 75 7.44 10.58 17.88
CA ARG A 75 7.30 11.50 16.74
C ARG A 75 6.77 10.78 15.50
N SER A 76 7.27 9.58 15.21
CA SER A 76 6.82 8.80 14.03
C SER A 76 5.36 8.40 14.17
N ILE A 77 4.93 7.98 15.35
CA ILE A 77 3.52 7.66 15.64
C ILE A 77 2.64 8.90 15.50
N LEU A 78 3.02 10.02 16.12
CA LEU A 78 2.25 11.26 16.04
C LEU A 78 2.09 11.76 14.60
N VAL A 79 3.17 11.74 13.81
CA VAL A 79 3.12 12.12 12.39
C VAL A 79 2.23 11.15 11.62
N GLY A 80 2.38 9.84 11.82
CA GLY A 80 1.55 8.82 11.16
C GLY A 80 0.06 8.99 11.47
N VAL A 81 -0.30 9.21 12.74
CA VAL A 81 -1.69 9.48 13.17
C VAL A 81 -2.22 10.76 12.52
N THR A 82 -1.43 11.83 12.52
CA THR A 82 -1.84 13.11 11.91
C THR A 82 -2.08 12.96 10.41
N VAL A 83 -1.17 12.31 9.69
CA VAL A 83 -1.32 12.06 8.25
C VAL A 83 -2.55 11.20 7.98
N SER A 84 -2.76 10.13 8.74
CA SER A 84 -3.97 9.28 8.64
C SER A 84 -5.25 10.09 8.81
N ALA A 85 -5.33 10.91 9.85
CA ALA A 85 -6.51 11.74 10.13
C ALA A 85 -6.77 12.77 9.02
N MET A 86 -5.70 13.40 8.48
CA MET A 86 -5.82 14.35 7.37
C MET A 86 -6.30 13.67 6.09
N VAL A 87 -5.75 12.49 5.75
CA VAL A 87 -6.17 11.71 4.58
C VAL A 87 -7.62 11.25 4.75
N PHE A 88 -7.98 10.72 5.92
CA PHE A 88 -9.36 10.29 6.21
C PHE A 88 -10.35 11.44 6.05
N MET A 89 -10.05 12.61 6.63
CA MET A 89 -10.89 13.79 6.54
C MET A 89 -11.02 14.28 5.09
N ALA A 90 -9.91 14.35 4.34
CA ALA A 90 -9.92 14.77 2.95
C ALA A 90 -10.79 13.83 2.09
N VAL A 91 -10.62 12.51 2.24
CA VAL A 91 -11.43 11.52 1.52
C VAL A 91 -12.90 11.61 1.91
N TYR A 92 -13.20 11.73 3.21
CA TYR A 92 -14.57 11.90 3.70
C TYR A 92 -15.26 13.13 3.09
N LEU A 93 -14.57 14.27 3.06
CA LEU A 93 -15.11 15.51 2.48
C LEU A 93 -15.32 15.39 0.97
N LEU A 94 -14.42 14.75 0.23
CA LEU A 94 -14.56 14.48 -1.19
C LEU A 94 -15.77 13.57 -1.47
N GLU A 95 -15.93 12.48 -0.71
CA GLU A 95 -17.08 11.57 -0.84
C GLU A 95 -18.39 12.26 -0.49
N ARG A 96 -18.42 13.12 0.54
CA ARG A 96 -19.58 13.99 0.87
C ARG A 96 -19.86 15.03 -0.22
N GLY A 97 -18.83 15.52 -0.88
CA GLY A 97 -18.92 16.44 -2.03
C GLY A 97 -19.34 15.77 -3.34
N GLY A 98 -19.64 14.48 -3.34
CA GLY A 98 -20.13 13.75 -4.52
C GLY A 98 -19.04 13.02 -5.32
N PHE A 99 -17.80 12.97 -4.84
CA PHE A 99 -16.74 12.16 -5.46
C PHE A 99 -17.00 10.68 -5.17
N ARG A 100 -17.41 9.91 -6.17
CA ARG A 100 -17.85 8.53 -6.01
C ARG A 100 -16.87 7.55 -6.64
N ARG A 101 -16.23 6.75 -5.81
CA ARG A 101 -15.47 5.58 -6.21
C ARG A 101 -16.30 4.30 -5.99
N ASP A 102 -16.00 3.25 -6.72
CA ASP A 102 -16.64 1.95 -6.52
C ASP A 102 -16.05 1.26 -5.28
N LEU A 103 -16.88 1.09 -4.28
CA LEU A 103 -16.54 0.40 -3.02
C LEU A 103 -17.53 -0.76 -2.76
N SER A 104 -18.24 -1.23 -3.80
CA SER A 104 -19.23 -2.31 -3.69
C SER A 104 -18.64 -3.60 -3.12
N ALA A 105 -17.36 -3.88 -3.39
CA ALA A 105 -16.62 -5.00 -2.81
C ALA A 105 -16.60 -5.02 -1.27
N PHE A 106 -16.83 -3.86 -0.63
CA PHE A 106 -16.87 -3.74 0.82
C PHE A 106 -18.28 -3.83 1.42
N ALA A 107 -19.33 -3.99 0.60
CA ALA A 107 -20.70 -4.12 1.09
C ALA A 107 -20.91 -5.30 2.08
N PRO A 108 -20.26 -6.48 1.93
CA PRO A 108 -20.42 -7.61 2.84
C PRO A 108 -19.94 -7.35 4.28
N PHE A 109 -19.17 -6.28 4.53
CA PHE A 109 -18.65 -5.99 5.87
C PHE A 109 -19.69 -5.37 6.81
N LYS A 110 -20.75 -4.74 6.26
CA LYS A 110 -21.77 -4.09 7.10
C LYS A 110 -22.43 -5.06 8.06
N GLY A 111 -22.25 -4.82 9.37
CA GLY A 111 -22.79 -5.65 10.45
C GLY A 111 -22.16 -7.03 10.59
N ASN A 112 -21.15 -7.36 9.78
CA ASN A 112 -20.45 -8.65 9.81
C ASN A 112 -19.11 -8.50 10.56
N LEU A 113 -19.15 -8.70 11.89
CA LEU A 113 -17.96 -8.54 12.73
C LEU A 113 -16.88 -9.57 12.39
N GLU A 114 -17.27 -10.84 12.14
CA GLU A 114 -16.31 -11.89 11.83
C GLU A 114 -15.49 -11.53 10.58
N LEU A 115 -16.16 -11.24 9.48
CA LEU A 115 -15.51 -10.86 8.22
C LEU A 115 -14.63 -9.60 8.40
N THR A 116 -15.12 -8.64 9.18
CA THR A 116 -14.39 -7.41 9.50
C THR A 116 -13.08 -7.70 10.23
N LEU A 117 -13.07 -8.64 11.20
CA LEU A 117 -11.84 -9.01 11.92
C LEU A 117 -10.81 -9.67 11.00
N TYR A 118 -11.22 -10.56 10.08
CA TYR A 118 -10.32 -11.09 9.05
C TYR A 118 -9.73 -9.98 8.19
N GLN A 119 -10.56 -9.04 7.74
CA GLN A 119 -10.11 -7.92 6.92
C GLN A 119 -9.16 -6.98 7.66
N LEU A 120 -9.39 -6.71 8.94
CA LEU A 120 -8.48 -5.89 9.75
C LEU A 120 -7.09 -6.54 9.86
N GLY A 121 -7.01 -7.87 10.03
CA GLY A 121 -5.74 -8.59 9.96
C GLY A 121 -5.05 -8.42 8.60
N SER A 122 -5.81 -8.58 7.51
CA SER A 122 -5.31 -8.37 6.14
C SER A 122 -4.85 -6.93 5.89
N VAL A 123 -5.56 -5.93 6.43
CA VAL A 123 -5.19 -4.52 6.32
C VAL A 123 -3.85 -4.23 7.00
N ILE A 124 -3.64 -4.74 8.21
CA ILE A 124 -2.39 -4.50 8.94
C ILE A 124 -1.20 -5.10 8.19
N ILE A 125 -1.33 -6.36 7.74
CA ILE A 125 -0.25 -7.13 7.13
C ILE A 125 -0.09 -6.76 5.64
N GLY A 126 -1.17 -6.79 4.89
CA GLY A 126 -1.17 -6.65 3.44
C GLY A 126 -1.13 -5.21 2.97
N ALA A 127 -2.08 -4.38 3.40
CA ALA A 127 -2.16 -2.99 2.95
C ALA A 127 -1.16 -2.10 3.70
N GLY A 128 -1.32 -1.93 5.01
CA GLY A 128 -0.51 -1.01 5.78
C GLY A 128 0.98 -1.31 5.74
N PHE A 129 1.38 -2.55 6.03
CA PHE A 129 2.79 -2.94 5.97
C PHE A 129 3.22 -3.25 4.54
N GLY A 130 2.52 -4.16 3.87
CA GLY A 130 3.01 -4.78 2.64
C GLY A 130 3.01 -3.84 1.44
N GLU A 131 1.98 -3.04 1.25
CA GLU A 131 1.95 -2.08 0.15
C GLU A 131 2.98 -0.96 0.36
N GLU A 132 3.20 -0.50 1.61
CA GLU A 132 4.25 0.46 1.88
C GLU A 132 5.64 -0.14 1.65
N TYR A 133 5.85 -1.40 2.03
CA TYR A 133 7.10 -2.13 1.81
C TYR A 133 7.41 -2.29 0.32
N LEU A 134 6.39 -2.63 -0.50
CA LEU A 134 6.53 -2.78 -1.94
C LEU A 134 6.67 -1.41 -2.63
N PHE A 135 5.68 -0.52 -2.44
CA PHE A 135 5.61 0.72 -3.23
C PHE A 135 6.61 1.78 -2.75
N ARG A 136 6.70 2.05 -1.44
CA ARG A 136 7.58 3.11 -0.91
C ARG A 136 8.97 2.57 -0.59
N GLY A 137 9.04 1.35 -0.08
CA GLY A 137 10.30 0.70 0.22
C GLY A 137 11.05 0.29 -1.05
N PHE A 138 10.52 -0.69 -1.76
CA PHE A 138 11.22 -1.29 -2.89
C PHE A 138 11.11 -0.47 -4.18
N LEU A 139 9.90 -0.34 -4.71
CA LEU A 139 9.66 0.22 -6.06
C LEU A 139 10.14 1.68 -6.16
N PHE A 140 9.71 2.54 -5.25
CA PHE A 140 10.07 3.95 -5.24
C PHE A 140 11.59 4.14 -5.23
N GLN A 141 12.31 3.40 -4.39
CA GLN A 141 13.76 3.53 -4.32
C GLN A 141 14.44 2.99 -5.58
N ARG A 142 14.00 1.85 -6.12
CA ARG A 142 14.56 1.32 -7.38
C ARG A 142 14.33 2.27 -8.55
N LEU A 143 13.14 2.87 -8.65
CA LEU A 143 12.84 3.90 -9.65
C LEU A 143 13.75 5.14 -9.47
N ALA A 144 13.86 5.65 -8.26
CA ALA A 144 14.71 6.82 -7.99
C ALA A 144 16.18 6.57 -8.35
N LEU A 145 16.72 5.39 -8.00
CA LEU A 145 18.09 5.01 -8.34
C LEU A 145 18.28 4.76 -9.83
N LEU A 146 17.29 4.16 -10.51
CA LEU A 146 17.26 4.01 -11.96
C LEU A 146 17.35 5.37 -12.66
N LEU A 147 16.64 6.37 -12.12
CA LEU A 147 16.64 7.77 -12.61
C LEU A 147 17.85 8.59 -12.10
N GLY A 148 18.86 7.93 -11.54
CA GLY A 148 20.15 8.54 -11.17
C GLY A 148 20.24 9.06 -9.74
N GLY A 149 19.21 8.89 -8.89
CA GLY A 149 19.25 9.20 -7.45
C GLY A 149 19.30 10.70 -7.10
N SER A 150 19.18 11.61 -8.09
CA SER A 150 19.11 13.04 -7.87
C SER A 150 17.78 13.47 -7.22
N LYS A 151 17.68 14.69 -6.72
CA LYS A 151 16.41 15.24 -6.20
C LYS A 151 15.29 15.16 -7.23
N LEU A 152 15.59 15.47 -8.50
CA LEU A 152 14.64 15.34 -9.60
C LEU A 152 14.25 13.88 -9.84
N GLY A 153 15.23 12.94 -9.83
CA GLY A 153 14.96 11.50 -9.97
C GLY A 153 14.04 10.98 -8.86
N TRP A 154 14.21 11.42 -7.62
CA TRP A 154 13.30 11.10 -6.51
C TRP A 154 11.91 11.71 -6.72
N GLY A 155 11.81 12.95 -7.20
CA GLY A 155 10.52 13.58 -7.52
C GLY A 155 9.75 12.84 -8.60
N ILE A 156 10.41 12.50 -9.71
CA ILE A 156 9.79 11.74 -10.82
C ILE A 156 9.38 10.33 -10.33
N ALA A 157 10.24 9.64 -9.59
CA ALA A 157 9.93 8.32 -9.03
C ALA A 157 8.74 8.38 -8.06
N CYS A 158 8.58 9.47 -7.30
CA CYS A 158 7.43 9.69 -6.44
C CYS A 158 6.12 9.74 -7.22
N VAL A 159 6.10 10.42 -8.35
CA VAL A 159 4.91 10.49 -9.23
C VAL A 159 4.64 9.13 -9.88
N ILE A 160 5.67 8.47 -10.41
CA ILE A 160 5.51 7.16 -11.09
C ILE A 160 4.95 6.13 -10.10
N GLN A 161 5.53 6.00 -8.89
CA GLN A 161 5.04 5.02 -7.91
C GLN A 161 3.60 5.34 -7.47
N ALA A 162 3.23 6.62 -7.37
CA ALA A 162 1.87 7.03 -7.03
C ALA A 162 0.86 6.67 -8.14
N ALA A 163 1.24 6.88 -9.40
CA ALA A 163 0.42 6.46 -10.55
C ALA A 163 0.23 4.93 -10.58
N LEU A 164 1.31 4.16 -10.38
CA LEU A 164 1.24 2.70 -10.32
C LEU A 164 0.39 2.21 -9.12
N PHE A 165 0.47 2.90 -7.98
CA PHE A 165 -0.38 2.61 -6.84
C PHE A 165 -1.86 2.87 -7.13
N GLY A 166 -2.19 3.95 -7.81
CA GLY A 166 -3.56 4.21 -8.28
C GLY A 166 -4.03 3.15 -9.27
N LEU A 167 -3.20 2.78 -10.25
CA LEU A 167 -3.51 1.73 -11.25
C LEU A 167 -3.78 0.37 -10.59
N ALA A 168 -3.05 0.00 -9.55
CA ALA A 168 -3.30 -1.22 -8.78
C ALA A 168 -4.69 -1.24 -8.11
N HIS A 169 -5.36 -0.08 -8.01
CA HIS A 169 -6.71 0.07 -7.48
C HIS A 169 -7.78 0.30 -8.56
N ALA A 170 -7.55 -0.17 -9.78
CA ALA A 170 -8.47 0.02 -10.92
C ALA A 170 -9.88 -0.55 -10.66
N TYR A 171 -10.03 -1.51 -9.76
CA TYR A 171 -11.32 -2.05 -9.32
C TYR A 171 -12.23 -1.00 -8.66
N GLN A 172 -11.70 0.15 -8.22
CA GLN A 172 -12.45 1.25 -7.60
C GLN A 172 -12.99 2.29 -8.61
N ASN A 173 -12.97 2.01 -9.92
CA ASN A 173 -13.23 2.90 -11.05
C ASN A 173 -12.14 4.00 -11.27
N PRO A 174 -12.20 4.79 -12.37
CA PRO A 174 -11.19 5.83 -12.67
C PRO A 174 -11.05 6.90 -11.58
N LEU A 175 -12.15 7.30 -10.93
CA LEU A 175 -12.10 8.26 -9.82
C LEU A 175 -11.42 7.65 -8.60
N GLY A 176 -11.70 6.38 -8.31
CA GLY A 176 -11.01 5.63 -7.25
C GLY A 176 -9.52 5.50 -7.51
N MET A 177 -9.11 5.22 -8.75
CA MET A 177 -7.70 5.20 -9.16
C MET A 177 -7.01 6.55 -8.90
N LEU A 178 -7.66 7.65 -9.29
CA LEU A 178 -7.12 9.00 -9.08
C LEU A 178 -6.98 9.32 -7.59
N LEU A 179 -8.00 9.02 -6.79
CA LEU A 179 -7.97 9.26 -5.35
C LEU A 179 -6.90 8.42 -4.66
N THR A 180 -6.83 7.13 -4.97
CA THR A 180 -5.84 6.22 -4.38
C THR A 180 -4.43 6.58 -4.84
N GLY A 181 -4.25 6.99 -6.09
CA GLY A 181 -2.98 7.55 -6.59
C GLY A 181 -2.55 8.81 -5.84
N SER A 182 -3.51 9.70 -5.51
CA SER A 182 -3.26 10.91 -4.71
C SER A 182 -2.86 10.58 -3.27
N ILE A 183 -3.49 9.56 -2.66
CA ILE A 183 -3.06 9.00 -1.38
C ILE A 183 -1.64 8.43 -1.52
N GLY A 184 -1.38 7.70 -2.60
CA GLY A 184 -0.07 7.17 -2.96
C GLY A 184 1.03 8.23 -3.05
N LEU A 185 0.71 9.38 -3.66
CA LEU A 185 1.60 10.53 -3.72
C LEU A 185 1.86 11.12 -2.33
N THR A 186 0.81 11.29 -1.54
CA THR A 186 0.91 11.78 -0.16
C THR A 186 1.83 10.91 0.68
N MET A 187 1.65 9.59 0.65
CA MET A 187 2.52 8.63 1.37
C MET A 187 3.97 8.67 0.87
N GLY A 188 4.18 8.83 -0.45
CA GLY A 188 5.51 9.01 -1.03
C GLY A 188 6.20 10.29 -0.53
N LEU A 189 5.48 11.41 -0.46
CA LEU A 189 6.00 12.68 0.07
C LEU A 189 6.30 12.57 1.57
N VAL A 190 5.43 11.92 2.34
CA VAL A 190 5.65 11.64 3.78
C VAL A 190 6.91 10.79 3.96
N PHE A 191 7.08 9.73 3.17
CA PHE A 191 8.28 8.89 3.19
C PHE A 191 9.56 9.71 2.95
N LEU A 192 9.57 10.61 1.96
CA LEU A 192 10.71 11.51 1.71
C LEU A 192 10.95 12.49 2.87
N ALA A 193 9.89 13.13 3.36
CA ALA A 193 9.96 14.13 4.43
C ALA A 193 10.43 13.55 5.77
N THR A 194 10.18 12.26 6.00
CA THR A 194 10.57 11.53 7.22
C THR A 194 11.91 10.80 7.10
N GLY A 195 12.74 11.20 6.15
CA GLY A 195 14.08 10.66 5.95
C GLY A 195 14.08 9.22 5.38
N ARG A 196 13.09 8.94 4.58
CA ARG A 196 12.89 7.64 3.94
C ARG A 196 12.79 6.51 4.98
N ASN A 197 11.92 6.71 5.96
CA ASN A 197 11.58 5.72 6.97
C ASN A 197 10.16 5.22 6.74
N LEU A 198 10.00 3.91 6.59
CA LEU A 198 8.72 3.28 6.25
C LEU A 198 7.71 3.27 7.40
N TRP A 199 8.14 3.39 8.65
CA TRP A 199 7.21 3.27 9.79
C TRP A 199 6.14 4.35 9.79
N VAL A 200 6.47 5.58 9.34
CA VAL A 200 5.47 6.66 9.30
C VAL A 200 4.37 6.39 8.28
N PRO A 201 4.66 6.11 6.99
CA PRO A 201 3.61 5.75 6.05
C PRO A 201 2.90 4.43 6.40
N ILE A 202 3.60 3.42 6.97
CA ILE A 202 2.96 2.18 7.47
C ILE A 202 1.90 2.51 8.53
N ILE A 203 2.25 3.31 9.54
CA ILE A 203 1.32 3.72 10.59
C ILE A 203 0.14 4.49 9.99
N ALA A 204 0.42 5.48 9.13
CA ALA A 204 -0.61 6.31 8.52
C ALA A 204 -1.58 5.48 7.67
N HIS A 205 -1.07 4.59 6.83
CA HIS A 205 -1.87 3.74 5.95
C HIS A 205 -2.70 2.73 6.73
N THR A 206 -2.06 2.02 7.67
CA THR A 206 -2.76 1.05 8.54
C THR A 206 -3.92 1.70 9.28
N LEU A 207 -3.72 2.87 9.87
CA LEU A 207 -4.76 3.57 10.62
C LEU A 207 -5.88 4.08 9.71
N TYR A 208 -5.53 4.61 8.53
CA TYR A 208 -6.51 5.05 7.54
C TYR A 208 -7.41 3.89 7.11
N ASP A 209 -6.84 2.77 6.69
CA ASP A 209 -7.62 1.62 6.23
C ASP A 209 -8.39 0.97 7.37
N THR A 210 -7.81 0.85 8.57
CA THR A 210 -8.52 0.37 9.77
C THR A 210 -9.77 1.22 10.02
N ALA A 211 -9.64 2.55 10.01
CA ALA A 211 -10.78 3.44 10.20
C ALA A 211 -11.84 3.27 9.10
N ARG A 212 -11.42 3.07 7.84
CA ARG A 212 -12.34 2.80 6.73
C ARG A 212 -13.08 1.48 6.89
N ILE A 213 -12.39 0.39 7.23
CA ILE A 213 -13.02 -0.93 7.44
C ILE A 213 -13.98 -0.89 8.62
N VAL A 214 -13.64 -0.22 9.72
CA VAL A 214 -14.57 -0.03 10.85
C VAL A 214 -15.79 0.79 10.42
N ALA A 215 -15.62 1.83 9.62
CA ALA A 215 -16.75 2.60 9.08
C ALA A 215 -17.63 1.74 8.16
N PHE A 216 -17.06 0.86 7.34
CA PHE A 216 -17.82 -0.07 6.50
C PHE A 216 -18.59 -1.10 7.34
N TYR A 217 -18.04 -1.56 8.44
CA TYR A 217 -18.76 -2.41 9.38
C TYR A 217 -20.00 -1.70 9.97
N LEU A 218 -19.83 -0.45 10.39
CA LEU A 218 -20.90 0.30 11.08
C LEU A 218 -21.98 0.80 10.10
N TYR A 219 -21.56 1.32 8.95
CA TYR A 219 -22.45 2.07 8.06
C TYR A 219 -22.60 1.42 6.67
N GLY A 220 -21.72 0.52 6.28
CA GLY A 220 -21.53 0.05 4.91
C GLY A 220 -20.65 1.01 4.09
N PRO A 221 -20.42 0.74 2.78
CA PRO A 221 -19.74 1.70 1.91
C PRO A 221 -20.54 2.98 1.70
N PRO A 222 -19.86 4.13 1.41
CA PRO A 222 -20.57 5.39 1.10
C PRO A 222 -21.55 5.25 -0.08
N PRO A 223 -22.54 6.17 -0.19
CA PRO A 223 -22.66 7.46 0.47
C PRO A 223 -23.32 7.38 1.86
N TRP A 224 -22.70 8.00 2.87
CA TRP A 224 -23.29 8.19 4.21
C TRP A 224 -23.81 9.61 4.37
#